data_ea06504a5313abac350f5b24ad2cca26
#
_entry.id   ea06504a5313abac350f5b24ad2cca26
#
_cell.length_a   1.000
_cell.length_b   1.000
_cell.length_c   1.000
_cell.angle_alpha   90.00
_cell.angle_beta   90.00
_cell.angle_gamma   90.00
#
_symmetry.space_group_name_H-M   'P 1'
#
loop_
_entity.id
_entity.type
_entity.pdbx_description
1 polymer ?
#
loop_
_entity_poly.entity_id
_entity_poly.type
_entity_poly.pdbx_seq_one_letter_code
_entity_poly.pdbx_strand_id
1 'polypeptide(L)'
;MALGIKRLAWRSVIIPVIMPKPDLVPLTGGYRKTPVMQIGADIYCDTQLILRELERRFPEPSLYKGSDAGTVNALSFYLDRTLFSPVVGLAFGLSTRTLPEGFAEDRAKFSGRELNLERLKQAVPMLVDMLRPQFAWLEAMLVDGRAYLCGEHPTTVDCSAYHLCWFITTNVNGTTPPLGELPKLRAWMQRMERIGHGTPTEMSSQEALAVAKAATPQIEEHADANDSYGRRLGMRVQVTPDDSGRDPVVGELVSLTTYEVVIKRSDPQVGDVAVHFPRAGFIIQPAP
;
A
#
# COMPACT_ATOMS: atom_id res chain seq x y z
N MET A 1 6.73 -5.47 -6.73
CA MET A 1 7.04 -6.91 -6.49
C MET A 1 5.89 -7.83 -6.91
N ALA A 2 4.65 -7.68 -6.41
CA ALA A 2 3.53 -8.57 -6.75
C ALA A 2 3.29 -8.71 -8.26
N LEU A 3 3.37 -7.61 -9.02
CA LEU A 3 3.26 -7.64 -10.48
C LEU A 3 4.39 -8.46 -11.14
N GLY A 4 5.59 -8.45 -10.54
CA GLY A 4 6.71 -9.30 -10.96
C GLY A 4 6.48 -10.79 -10.67
N ILE A 5 6.04 -11.11 -9.45
CA ILE A 5 5.68 -12.48 -9.06
C ILE A 5 4.62 -13.03 -10.04
N LYS A 6 3.59 -12.23 -10.32
CA LYS A 6 2.50 -12.57 -11.24
C LYS A 6 2.86 -12.45 -12.73
N ARG A 7 4.06 -11.96 -13.06
CA ARG A 7 4.55 -11.75 -14.44
C ARG A 7 3.62 -10.92 -15.31
N LEU A 8 2.99 -9.91 -14.71
CA LEU A 8 1.99 -9.09 -15.39
C LEU A 8 2.62 -7.95 -16.19
N ALA A 9 2.00 -7.65 -17.34
CA ALA A 9 2.17 -6.37 -18.02
C ALA A 9 1.21 -5.36 -17.42
N TRP A 10 1.68 -4.11 -17.21
CA TRP A 10 0.90 -3.07 -16.57
C TRP A 10 1.31 -1.67 -17.03
N ARG A 11 0.44 -0.70 -16.80
CA ARG A 11 0.66 0.71 -17.13
C ARG A 11 1.12 1.47 -15.88
N SER A 12 2.27 2.13 -15.97
CA SER A 12 2.82 2.97 -14.90
C SER A 12 2.43 4.43 -15.12
N VAL A 13 1.69 4.97 -14.16
CA VAL A 13 1.30 6.38 -14.16
C VAL A 13 2.01 7.10 -13.03
N ILE A 14 2.86 8.05 -13.39
CA ILE A 14 3.58 8.87 -12.41
C ILE A 14 2.69 10.05 -12.00
N ILE A 15 2.56 10.23 -10.70
CA ILE A 15 1.77 11.32 -10.10
C ILE A 15 2.65 12.18 -9.18
N PRO A 16 2.25 13.42 -8.85
CA PRO A 16 2.98 14.26 -7.91
C PRO A 16 3.18 13.59 -6.55
N VAL A 17 4.37 13.77 -5.96
CA VAL A 17 4.72 13.19 -4.65
C VAL A 17 3.95 13.87 -3.52
N ILE A 18 3.66 15.18 -3.67
CA ILE A 18 2.92 16.01 -2.72
C ILE A 18 1.60 16.50 -3.33
N MET A 19 0.69 17.01 -2.49
CA MET A 19 -0.52 17.68 -2.95
C MET A 19 -0.18 19.05 -3.58
N PRO A 20 -1.00 19.49 -4.56
CA PRO A 20 -2.17 18.84 -5.13
C PRO A 20 -1.83 17.68 -6.08
N LYS A 21 -2.74 16.70 -6.17
CA LYS A 21 -2.68 15.57 -7.11
C LYS A 21 -3.90 15.61 -8.04
N PRO A 22 -3.94 16.56 -8.99
CA PRO A 22 -5.15 16.90 -9.73
C PRO A 22 -5.71 15.74 -10.57
N ASP A 23 -4.84 14.85 -11.03
CA ASP A 23 -5.25 13.71 -11.86
C ASP A 23 -5.49 12.41 -11.03
N LEU A 24 -5.16 12.41 -9.73
CA LEU A 24 -5.49 11.29 -8.84
C LEU A 24 -6.81 11.52 -8.11
N VAL A 25 -7.06 12.74 -7.66
CA VAL A 25 -8.24 13.10 -6.86
C VAL A 25 -9.57 12.79 -7.56
N PRO A 26 -9.76 13.04 -8.86
CA PRO A 26 -10.97 12.65 -9.57
C PRO A 26 -11.27 11.15 -9.47
N LEU A 27 -10.24 10.31 -9.59
CA LEU A 27 -10.35 8.84 -9.49
C LEU A 27 -10.68 8.38 -8.06
N THR A 28 -9.97 8.90 -7.07
CA THR A 28 -10.00 8.37 -5.70
C THR A 28 -10.95 9.10 -4.76
N GLY A 29 -11.38 10.32 -5.11
CA GLY A 29 -12.19 11.17 -4.23
C GLY A 29 -11.43 11.84 -3.09
N GLY A 30 -10.10 11.89 -3.18
CA GLY A 30 -9.25 12.51 -2.16
C GLY A 30 -8.31 11.55 -1.44
N TYR A 31 -8.49 10.23 -1.58
CA TYR A 31 -7.48 9.29 -1.08
C TYR A 31 -6.15 9.52 -1.79
N ARG A 32 -5.12 9.85 -1.03
CA ARG A 32 -3.85 10.36 -1.56
C ARG A 32 -2.64 9.43 -1.37
N LYS A 33 -2.82 8.31 -0.67
CA LYS A 33 -1.75 7.31 -0.53
C LYS A 33 -1.52 6.58 -1.84
N THR A 34 -0.34 6.03 -2.01
CA THR A 34 0.07 5.22 -3.15
C THR A 34 0.68 3.90 -2.65
N PRO A 35 0.55 2.83 -3.42
CA PRO A 35 -0.02 2.76 -4.77
C PRO A 35 -1.56 2.83 -4.80
N VAL A 36 -2.09 3.23 -5.95
CA VAL A 36 -3.49 3.06 -6.34
C VAL A 36 -3.50 2.24 -7.62
N MET A 37 -4.36 1.23 -7.70
CA MET A 37 -4.54 0.44 -8.92
C MET A 37 -5.85 0.82 -9.59
N GLN A 38 -5.83 0.97 -10.90
CA GLN A 38 -6.99 1.26 -11.73
C GLN A 38 -7.25 0.14 -12.73
N ILE A 39 -8.50 -0.30 -12.84
CA ILE A 39 -8.97 -1.23 -13.87
C ILE A 39 -10.28 -0.67 -14.44
N GLY A 40 -10.20 -0.04 -15.62
CA GLY A 40 -11.35 0.71 -16.15
C GLY A 40 -11.77 1.85 -15.23
N ALA A 41 -13.01 1.80 -14.75
CA ALA A 41 -13.57 2.75 -13.79
C ALA A 41 -13.56 2.24 -12.33
N ASP A 42 -12.91 1.11 -12.06
CA ASP A 42 -12.73 0.54 -10.72
C ASP A 42 -11.37 0.96 -10.18
N ILE A 43 -11.37 1.61 -9.01
CA ILE A 43 -10.19 2.23 -8.39
C ILE A 43 -9.92 1.55 -7.05
N TYR A 44 -8.83 0.81 -6.98
CA TYR A 44 -8.45 0.04 -5.79
C TYR A 44 -7.43 0.82 -4.97
N CYS A 45 -7.79 1.15 -3.75
CA CYS A 45 -6.98 1.89 -2.79
C CYS A 45 -6.40 0.93 -1.74
N ASP A 46 -5.15 1.20 -1.35
CA ASP A 46 -4.37 0.43 -0.39
C ASP A 46 -3.79 -0.89 -0.93
N THR A 47 -2.53 -1.12 -0.58
CA THR A 47 -1.75 -2.30 -1.00
C THR A 47 -2.44 -3.61 -0.61
N GLN A 48 -3.05 -3.68 0.56
CA GLN A 48 -3.76 -4.87 1.05
C GLN A 48 -4.85 -5.30 0.06
N LEU A 49 -5.68 -4.36 -0.39
CA LEU A 49 -6.76 -4.65 -1.32
C LEU A 49 -6.24 -4.91 -2.74
N ILE A 50 -5.24 -4.13 -3.17
CA ILE A 50 -4.60 -4.32 -4.50
C ILE A 50 -4.04 -5.74 -4.63
N LEU A 51 -3.30 -6.23 -3.61
CA LEU A 51 -2.74 -7.59 -3.63
C LEU A 51 -3.82 -8.67 -3.66
N ARG A 52 -4.91 -8.47 -2.92
CA ARG A 52 -6.07 -9.35 -2.92
C ARG A 52 -6.76 -9.40 -4.29
N GLU A 53 -6.94 -8.26 -4.92
CA GLU A 53 -7.57 -8.17 -6.24
C GLU A 53 -6.67 -8.75 -7.33
N LEU A 54 -5.35 -8.55 -7.25
CA LEU A 54 -4.40 -9.22 -8.14
C LEU A 54 -4.45 -10.75 -7.99
N GLU A 55 -4.57 -11.26 -6.76
CA GLU A 55 -4.72 -12.70 -6.53
C GLU A 55 -6.03 -13.24 -7.10
N ARG A 56 -7.14 -12.52 -6.92
CA ARG A 56 -8.45 -12.90 -7.43
C ARG A 56 -8.48 -12.98 -8.96
N ARG A 57 -7.88 -11.99 -9.63
CA ARG A 57 -7.87 -11.91 -11.11
C ARG A 57 -6.84 -12.84 -11.74
N PHE A 58 -5.73 -13.01 -11.08
CA PHE A 58 -4.59 -13.79 -11.57
C PHE A 58 -4.15 -14.78 -10.49
N PRO A 59 -4.89 -15.89 -10.29
CA PRO A 59 -4.63 -16.81 -9.17
C PRO A 59 -3.27 -17.51 -9.27
N GLU A 60 -2.68 -17.63 -10.47
CA GLU A 60 -1.38 -18.26 -10.65
C GLU A 60 -0.32 -17.30 -11.23
N PRO A 61 0.90 -17.30 -10.67
CA PRO A 61 1.31 -17.96 -9.43
C PRO A 61 0.68 -17.28 -8.20
N SER A 62 0.18 -18.09 -7.24
CA SER A 62 -0.49 -17.57 -6.05
C SER A 62 0.45 -16.82 -5.12
N LEU A 63 -0.03 -15.71 -4.55
CA LEU A 63 0.65 -14.92 -3.51
C LEU A 63 0.48 -15.53 -2.09
N TYR A 64 -0.15 -16.69 -1.99
CA TYR A 64 -0.38 -17.44 -0.74
C TYR A 64 0.17 -18.87 -0.80
N LYS A 65 0.89 -19.22 -1.87
CA LYS A 65 1.34 -20.59 -2.12
C LYS A 65 2.27 -21.10 -1.02
N GLY A 66 1.92 -22.23 -0.44
CA GLY A 66 2.69 -22.88 0.61
C GLY A 66 2.43 -22.37 2.03
N SER A 67 1.49 -21.44 2.21
CA SER A 67 1.05 -20.92 3.51
C SER A 67 -0.44 -20.70 3.58
N ASP A 68 -0.99 -20.65 4.79
CA ASP A 68 -2.40 -20.28 4.96
C ASP A 68 -2.60 -18.77 4.80
N ALA A 69 -3.71 -18.38 4.17
CA ALA A 69 -3.99 -16.98 3.86
C ALA A 69 -4.19 -16.12 5.13
N GLY A 70 -4.64 -16.72 6.24
CA GLY A 70 -4.82 -16.01 7.52
C GLY A 70 -3.49 -15.51 8.07
N THR A 71 -2.51 -16.40 8.20
CA THR A 71 -1.15 -16.07 8.66
C THR A 71 -0.48 -15.05 7.73
N VAL A 72 -0.57 -15.27 6.42
CA VAL A 72 0.02 -14.38 5.43
C VAL A 72 -0.56 -12.98 5.51
N ASN A 73 -1.89 -12.85 5.59
CA ASN A 73 -2.56 -11.55 5.69
C ASN A 73 -2.25 -10.85 7.03
N ALA A 74 -2.28 -11.59 8.15
CA ALA A 74 -1.99 -11.01 9.47
C ALA A 74 -0.55 -10.49 9.56
N LEU A 75 0.42 -11.25 9.03
CA LEU A 75 1.82 -10.85 9.04
C LEU A 75 2.07 -9.68 8.07
N SER A 76 1.49 -9.69 6.86
CA SER A 76 1.56 -8.54 5.94
C SER A 76 0.99 -7.28 6.58
N PHE A 77 -0.18 -7.38 7.22
CA PHE A 77 -0.81 -6.26 7.91
C PHE A 77 0.05 -5.74 9.07
N TYR A 78 0.65 -6.63 9.86
CA TYR A 78 1.61 -6.26 10.90
C TYR A 78 2.79 -5.47 10.34
N LEU A 79 3.43 -5.95 9.27
CA LEU A 79 4.55 -5.29 8.61
C LEU A 79 4.18 -3.88 8.12
N ASP A 80 3.07 -3.78 7.42
CA ASP A 80 2.63 -2.51 6.82
C ASP A 80 2.13 -1.50 7.86
N ARG A 81 1.52 -1.96 8.95
CA ARG A 81 0.92 -1.07 9.96
C ARG A 81 1.85 -0.74 11.13
N THR A 82 2.68 -1.69 11.55
CA THR A 82 3.53 -1.54 12.74
C THR A 82 4.93 -1.07 12.39
N LEU A 83 5.53 -1.66 11.34
CA LEU A 83 6.92 -1.37 10.97
C LEU A 83 7.08 -0.18 10.03
N PHE A 84 6.08 0.14 9.23
CA PHE A 84 6.22 1.18 8.20
C PHE A 84 6.64 2.54 8.78
N SER A 85 5.95 3.02 9.80
CA SER A 85 6.24 4.34 10.38
C SER A 85 7.65 4.47 10.97
N PRO A 86 8.14 3.54 11.84
CA PRO A 86 9.52 3.61 12.33
C PRO A 86 10.57 3.38 11.23
N VAL A 87 10.27 2.55 10.21
CA VAL A 87 11.15 2.37 9.04
C VAL A 87 11.27 3.67 8.23
N VAL A 88 10.16 4.36 7.99
CA VAL A 88 10.17 5.68 7.34
C VAL A 88 10.97 6.69 8.16
N GLY A 89 10.77 6.71 9.47
CA GLY A 89 11.55 7.56 10.38
C GLY A 89 13.06 7.29 10.29
N LEU A 90 13.44 6.03 10.29
CA LEU A 90 14.85 5.62 10.14
C LEU A 90 15.40 6.04 8.77
N ALA A 91 14.67 5.76 7.70
CA ALA A 91 15.10 6.10 6.33
C ALA A 91 15.32 7.61 6.15
N PHE A 92 14.41 8.44 6.67
CA PHE A 92 14.60 9.90 6.67
C PHE A 92 15.73 10.37 7.58
N GLY A 93 15.89 9.77 8.76
CA GLY A 93 16.97 10.09 9.69
C GLY A 93 18.35 9.78 9.13
N LEU A 94 18.46 8.74 8.31
CA LEU A 94 19.71 8.33 7.64
C LEU A 94 19.92 9.02 6.28
N SER A 95 18.88 9.61 5.70
CA SER A 95 18.96 10.18 4.35
C SER A 95 19.82 11.42 4.30
N THR A 96 20.66 11.48 3.27
CA THR A 96 21.43 12.69 2.91
C THR A 96 20.78 13.48 1.77
N ARG A 97 19.62 13.05 1.30
CA ARG A 97 18.91 13.69 0.18
C ARG A 97 18.23 14.98 0.62
N THR A 98 18.30 15.99 -0.21
CA THR A 98 17.49 17.20 -0.04
C THR A 98 16.03 16.88 -0.38
N LEU A 99 15.11 17.27 0.51
CA LEU A 99 13.69 17.13 0.25
C LEU A 99 13.22 18.17 -0.76
N PRO A 100 12.24 17.83 -1.62
CA PRO A 100 11.59 18.80 -2.49
C PRO A 100 10.96 19.95 -1.66
N GLU A 101 10.86 21.12 -2.26
CA GLU A 101 10.13 22.26 -1.66
C GLU A 101 8.68 21.86 -1.34
N GLY A 102 8.17 22.28 -0.19
CA GLY A 102 6.82 21.97 0.27
C GLY A 102 6.61 20.53 0.78
N PHE A 103 7.62 19.65 0.68
CA PHE A 103 7.47 18.26 1.09
C PHE A 103 7.26 18.11 2.59
N ALA A 104 7.98 18.85 3.42
CA ALA A 104 7.85 18.75 4.88
C ALA A 104 6.48 19.20 5.35
N GLU A 105 5.97 20.29 4.81
CA GLU A 105 4.62 20.82 5.10
C GLU A 105 3.52 19.86 4.64
N ASP A 106 3.67 19.27 3.44
CA ASP A 106 2.73 18.26 2.95
C ASP A 106 2.71 17.04 3.86
N ARG A 107 3.86 16.55 4.31
CA ARG A 107 3.96 15.40 5.22
C ARG A 107 3.42 15.73 6.61
N ALA A 108 3.60 16.95 7.10
CA ALA A 108 3.01 17.39 8.35
C ALA A 108 1.48 17.35 8.29
N LYS A 109 0.88 17.88 7.22
CA LYS A 109 -0.57 17.79 6.98
C LYS A 109 -1.06 16.34 6.86
N PHE A 110 -0.28 15.50 6.15
CA PHE A 110 -0.60 14.09 5.93
C PHE A 110 -0.58 13.26 7.23
N SER A 111 0.42 13.46 8.06
CA SER A 111 0.63 12.65 9.27
C SER A 111 0.01 13.25 10.54
N GLY A 112 -0.36 14.52 10.49
CA GLY A 112 -0.74 15.31 11.69
C GLY A 112 0.44 15.63 12.61
N ARG A 113 1.69 15.43 12.13
CA ARG A 113 2.92 15.65 12.90
C ARG A 113 3.96 16.35 12.04
N GLU A 114 4.71 17.28 12.62
CA GLU A 114 5.83 17.95 11.97
C GLU A 114 6.88 16.93 11.49
N LEU A 115 7.31 17.04 10.23
CA LEU A 115 8.47 16.33 9.72
C LEU A 115 9.74 17.13 10.04
N ASN A 116 10.39 16.78 11.13
CA ASN A 116 11.64 17.42 11.57
C ASN A 116 12.83 16.48 11.35
N LEU A 117 13.61 16.74 10.30
CA LEU A 117 14.72 15.88 9.91
C LEU A 117 15.82 15.82 10.97
N GLU A 118 16.11 16.93 11.67
CA GLU A 118 17.13 16.94 12.71
C GLU A 118 16.74 16.06 13.90
N ARG A 119 15.47 16.09 14.30
CA ARG A 119 14.95 15.15 15.32
C ARG A 119 15.02 13.71 14.86
N LEU A 120 14.74 13.44 13.58
CA LEU A 120 14.84 12.07 13.03
C LEU A 120 16.29 11.60 12.98
N LYS A 121 17.26 12.45 12.63
CA LYS A 121 18.69 12.12 12.71
C LYS A 121 19.11 11.76 14.14
N GLN A 122 18.68 12.54 15.11
CA GLN A 122 18.95 12.27 16.52
C GLN A 122 18.28 11.00 17.02
N ALA A 123 17.12 10.63 16.46
CA ALA A 123 16.38 9.44 16.82
C ALA A 123 16.92 8.14 16.16
N VAL A 124 17.86 8.22 15.22
CA VAL A 124 18.40 7.05 14.51
C VAL A 124 18.84 5.93 15.45
N PRO A 125 19.63 6.16 16.52
CA PRO A 125 20.04 5.08 17.41
C PRO A 125 18.85 4.36 18.05
N MET A 126 17.85 5.11 18.52
CA MET A 126 16.62 4.58 19.11
C MET A 126 15.81 3.78 18.08
N LEU A 127 15.66 4.30 16.86
CA LEU A 127 14.92 3.62 15.79
C LEU A 127 15.61 2.33 15.36
N VAL A 128 16.92 2.31 15.30
CA VAL A 128 17.70 1.08 15.03
C VAL A 128 17.47 0.06 16.14
N ASP A 129 17.55 0.48 17.41
CA ASP A 129 17.33 -0.41 18.56
C ASP A 129 15.91 -1.01 18.54
N MET A 130 14.90 -0.21 18.29
CA MET A 130 13.50 -0.65 18.16
C MET A 130 13.27 -1.62 16.99
N LEU A 131 13.89 -1.38 15.84
CA LEU A 131 13.69 -2.18 14.63
C LEU A 131 14.53 -3.45 14.60
N ARG A 132 15.68 -3.45 15.26
CA ARG A 132 16.62 -4.59 15.25
C ARG A 132 15.97 -5.93 15.59
N PRO A 133 15.21 -6.10 16.69
CA PRO A 133 14.56 -7.38 17.01
C PRO A 133 13.52 -7.78 15.94
N GLN A 134 12.80 -6.82 15.36
CA GLN A 134 11.75 -7.08 14.37
C GLN A 134 12.35 -7.55 13.04
N PHE A 135 13.45 -6.96 12.59
CA PHE A 135 14.19 -7.46 11.43
C PHE A 135 14.91 -8.79 11.72
N ALA A 136 15.35 -9.02 12.97
CA ALA A 136 15.88 -10.32 13.39
C ALA A 136 14.81 -11.43 13.32
N TRP A 137 13.54 -11.13 13.54
CA TRP A 137 12.47 -12.12 13.30
C TRP A 137 12.36 -12.51 11.83
N LEU A 138 12.51 -11.54 10.89
CA LEU A 138 12.53 -11.85 9.47
C LEU A 138 13.75 -12.69 9.07
N GLU A 139 14.93 -12.40 9.64
CA GLU A 139 16.14 -13.23 9.49
C GLU A 139 15.88 -14.65 10.00
N ALA A 140 15.24 -14.79 11.18
CA ALA A 140 14.95 -16.09 11.81
C ALA A 140 14.00 -16.95 10.95
N MET A 141 13.06 -16.32 10.21
CA MET A 141 12.19 -17.05 9.28
C MET A 141 12.94 -17.72 8.13
N LEU A 142 14.18 -17.30 7.86
CA LEU A 142 15.03 -17.82 6.78
C LEU A 142 16.13 -18.78 7.27
N VAL A 143 16.15 -19.09 8.58
CA VAL A 143 17.24 -19.89 9.19
C VAL A 143 17.27 -21.33 8.70
N ASP A 144 16.10 -21.91 8.41
CA ASP A 144 15.97 -23.29 7.91
C ASP A 144 16.35 -23.45 6.44
N GLY A 145 16.72 -22.35 5.75
CA GLY A 145 17.16 -22.39 4.36
C GLY A 145 16.06 -22.18 3.33
N ARG A 146 14.81 -21.97 3.78
CA ARG A 146 13.70 -21.63 2.84
C ARG A 146 14.02 -20.42 1.98
N ALA A 147 13.45 -20.38 0.78
CA ALA A 147 13.75 -19.35 -0.18
C ALA A 147 13.08 -17.99 0.14
N TYR A 148 11.88 -18.01 0.74
CA TYR A 148 11.07 -16.83 1.06
C TYR A 148 10.54 -16.91 2.49
N LEU A 149 10.03 -15.79 3.00
CA LEU A 149 9.64 -15.65 4.41
C LEU A 149 8.60 -16.67 4.87
N CYS A 150 7.69 -17.06 4.00
CA CYS A 150 6.64 -18.04 4.32
C CYS A 150 6.84 -19.42 3.65
N GLY A 151 8.02 -19.73 3.10
CA GLY A 151 8.32 -21.03 2.49
C GLY A 151 9.10 -20.93 1.19
N GLU A 152 8.80 -21.81 0.23
CA GLU A 152 9.54 -21.91 -1.02
C GLU A 152 9.05 -20.96 -2.13
N HIS A 153 7.93 -20.27 -1.90
CA HIS A 153 7.33 -19.36 -2.86
C HIS A 153 7.12 -17.97 -2.24
N PRO A 154 7.32 -16.89 -3.01
CA PRO A 154 7.09 -15.54 -2.52
C PRO A 154 5.59 -15.29 -2.29
N THR A 155 5.27 -14.66 -1.17
CA THR A 155 3.90 -14.33 -0.74
C THR A 155 3.72 -12.82 -0.61
N THR A 156 2.53 -12.37 -0.19
CA THR A 156 2.29 -10.96 0.15
C THR A 156 3.17 -10.48 1.29
N VAL A 157 3.58 -11.39 2.22
CA VAL A 157 4.54 -11.09 3.30
C VAL A 157 5.88 -10.63 2.73
N ASP A 158 6.36 -11.35 1.69
CA ASP A 158 7.61 -10.98 1.02
C ASP A 158 7.50 -9.62 0.33
N CYS A 159 6.34 -9.29 -0.25
CA CYS A 159 6.11 -7.97 -0.85
C CYS A 159 6.18 -6.85 0.21
N SER A 160 5.50 -7.00 1.35
CA SER A 160 5.47 -6.03 2.44
C SER A 160 6.84 -5.89 3.11
N ALA A 161 7.51 -7.01 3.44
CA ALA A 161 8.83 -6.98 4.05
C ALA A 161 9.90 -6.38 3.12
N TYR A 162 9.87 -6.73 1.81
CA TYR A 162 10.82 -6.19 0.84
C TYR A 162 10.67 -4.67 0.70
N HIS A 163 9.46 -4.16 0.67
CA HIS A 163 9.20 -2.72 0.61
C HIS A 163 9.87 -1.98 1.78
N LEU A 164 9.77 -2.50 3.01
CA LEU A 164 10.40 -1.91 4.19
C LEU A 164 11.93 -1.92 4.10
N CYS A 165 12.52 -3.04 3.73
CA CYS A 165 13.97 -3.16 3.53
C CYS A 165 14.47 -2.24 2.41
N TRP A 166 13.76 -2.23 1.27
CA TRP A 166 14.06 -1.40 0.13
C TRP A 166 14.03 0.10 0.48
N PHE A 167 13.04 0.51 1.29
CA PHE A 167 12.89 1.91 1.70
C PHE A 167 14.09 2.40 2.53
N ILE A 168 14.65 1.54 3.38
CA ILE A 168 15.89 1.84 4.11
C ILE A 168 17.06 1.94 3.12
N THR A 169 17.28 0.89 2.30
CA THR A 169 18.48 0.78 1.46
C THR A 169 18.57 1.83 0.36
N THR A 170 17.44 2.28 -0.18
CA THR A 170 17.41 3.32 -1.23
C THR A 170 17.64 4.73 -0.71
N ASN A 171 17.50 4.97 0.59
CA ASN A 171 17.73 6.26 1.21
C ASN A 171 19.12 6.41 1.84
N VAL A 172 19.93 5.35 1.82
CA VAL A 172 21.25 5.33 2.45
C VAL A 172 22.29 4.77 1.48
N ASN A 173 23.48 5.36 1.47
CA ASN A 173 24.60 4.82 0.73
C ASN A 173 25.27 3.71 1.56
N GLY A 174 25.13 2.46 1.12
CA GLY A 174 25.79 1.31 1.74
C GLY A 174 24.92 0.47 2.68
N THR A 175 25.58 -0.45 3.37
CA THR A 175 24.93 -1.38 4.30
C THR A 175 24.70 -0.70 5.66
N THR A 176 23.47 -0.61 6.10
CA THR A 176 23.06 0.13 7.30
C THR A 176 22.44 -0.78 8.35
N PRO A 177 22.68 -0.57 9.65
CA PRO A 177 21.88 -1.22 10.68
C PRO A 177 20.38 -0.90 10.52
N PRO A 178 19.47 -1.87 10.82
CA PRO A 178 19.77 -3.21 11.29
C PRO A 178 20.11 -4.23 10.19
N LEU A 179 19.94 -3.89 8.91
CA LEU A 179 20.04 -4.84 7.78
C LEU A 179 21.47 -5.39 7.58
N GLY A 180 22.49 -4.62 7.94
CA GLY A 180 23.91 -5.01 7.78
C GLY A 180 24.29 -6.29 8.52
N GLU A 181 23.63 -6.59 9.62
CA GLU A 181 23.90 -7.71 10.51
C GLU A 181 23.12 -8.99 10.13
N LEU A 182 22.28 -8.94 9.08
CA LEU A 182 21.29 -9.96 8.74
C LEU A 182 21.57 -10.57 7.36
N PRO A 183 22.52 -11.52 7.27
CA PRO A 183 23.00 -12.04 5.98
C PRO A 183 21.94 -12.80 5.18
N LYS A 184 21.06 -13.57 5.84
CA LYS A 184 19.99 -14.34 5.16
C LYS A 184 18.91 -13.40 4.63
N LEU A 185 18.55 -12.37 5.39
CA LEU A 185 17.61 -11.35 4.95
C LEU A 185 18.16 -10.58 3.75
N ARG A 186 19.45 -10.23 3.74
CA ARG A 186 20.09 -9.60 2.58
C ARG A 186 20.10 -10.51 1.35
N ALA A 187 20.39 -11.80 1.53
CA ALA A 187 20.34 -12.77 0.44
C ALA A 187 18.92 -12.95 -0.10
N TRP A 188 17.92 -12.92 0.79
CA TRP A 188 16.50 -12.90 0.41
C TRP A 188 16.12 -11.60 -0.36
N MET A 189 16.57 -10.44 0.08
CA MET A 189 16.34 -9.18 -0.64
C MET A 189 16.85 -9.26 -2.09
N GLN A 190 18.04 -9.84 -2.31
CA GLN A 190 18.58 -10.04 -3.65
C GLN A 190 17.72 -11.01 -4.49
N ARG A 191 17.10 -12.03 -3.86
CA ARG A 191 16.14 -12.90 -4.56
C ARG A 191 14.89 -12.15 -4.97
N MET A 192 14.34 -11.33 -4.07
CA MET A 192 13.19 -10.49 -4.37
C MET A 192 13.48 -9.49 -5.49
N GLU A 193 14.63 -8.83 -5.46
CA GLU A 193 15.05 -7.88 -6.50
C GLU A 193 15.07 -8.53 -7.89
N ARG A 194 15.57 -9.78 -8.00
CA ARG A 194 15.60 -10.52 -9.27
C ARG A 194 14.21 -10.87 -9.83
N ILE A 195 13.18 -10.92 -9.01
CA ILE A 195 11.80 -11.11 -9.47
C ILE A 195 11.36 -9.90 -10.31
N GLY A 196 11.82 -8.71 -9.96
CA GLY A 196 11.49 -7.48 -10.66
C GLY A 196 10.04 -7.04 -10.47
N HIS A 197 9.55 -6.25 -11.41
CA HIS A 197 8.25 -5.55 -11.30
C HIS A 197 7.25 -5.91 -12.41
N GLY A 198 7.42 -7.04 -13.08
CA GLY A 198 6.66 -7.40 -14.26
C GLY A 198 7.10 -6.60 -15.49
N THR A 199 6.18 -6.31 -16.39
CA THR A 199 6.47 -5.56 -17.63
C THR A 199 5.75 -4.20 -17.60
N PRO A 200 6.33 -3.18 -17.00
CA PRO A 200 5.75 -1.84 -16.98
C PRO A 200 5.87 -1.16 -18.36
N THR A 201 4.84 -0.41 -18.72
CA THR A 201 4.88 0.56 -19.80
C THR A 201 4.34 1.88 -19.29
N GLU A 202 4.87 2.99 -19.76
CA GLU A 202 4.42 4.31 -19.31
C GLU A 202 3.03 4.64 -19.84
N MET A 203 2.26 5.36 -19.05
CA MET A 203 0.97 5.95 -19.40
C MET A 203 0.89 7.31 -18.71
N SER A 204 0.37 8.30 -19.40
CA SER A 204 0.12 9.61 -18.81
C SER A 204 -1.08 9.56 -17.86
N SER A 205 -1.11 10.48 -16.89
CA SER A 205 -2.26 10.62 -16.00
C SER A 205 -3.55 10.99 -16.74
N GLN A 206 -3.44 11.77 -17.82
CA GLN A 206 -4.59 12.13 -18.66
C GLN A 206 -5.17 10.92 -19.41
N GLU A 207 -4.33 10.02 -19.90
CA GLU A 207 -4.80 8.75 -20.48
C GLU A 207 -5.49 7.88 -19.44
N ALA A 208 -4.99 7.84 -18.18
CA ALA A 208 -5.63 7.12 -17.09
C ALA A 208 -7.02 7.66 -16.77
N LEU A 209 -7.19 9.00 -16.74
CA LEU A 209 -8.52 9.63 -16.59
C LEU A 209 -9.45 9.27 -17.75
N ALA A 210 -8.93 9.28 -18.99
CA ALA A 210 -9.71 8.91 -20.17
C ALA A 210 -10.17 7.44 -20.13
N VAL A 211 -9.34 6.54 -19.62
CA VAL A 211 -9.71 5.11 -19.42
C VAL A 211 -10.88 5.00 -18.44
N ALA A 212 -10.85 5.71 -17.31
CA ALA A 212 -11.97 5.70 -16.37
C ALA A 212 -13.25 6.27 -17.01
N LYS A 213 -13.14 7.39 -17.70
CA LYS A 213 -14.28 8.07 -18.36
C LYS A 213 -14.95 7.23 -19.44
N ALA A 214 -14.19 6.39 -20.13
CA ALA A 214 -14.69 5.52 -21.19
C ALA A 214 -15.25 4.18 -20.67
N ALA A 215 -15.07 3.88 -19.39
CA ALA A 215 -15.50 2.63 -18.78
C ALA A 215 -16.72 2.82 -17.86
N THR A 216 -17.40 1.72 -17.56
CA THR A 216 -18.42 1.65 -16.51
C THR A 216 -17.85 0.81 -15.37
N PRO A 217 -17.98 1.25 -14.11
CA PRO A 217 -17.48 0.48 -12.96
C PRO A 217 -18.22 -0.86 -12.85
N GLN A 218 -17.47 -1.91 -12.53
CA GLN A 218 -18.01 -3.26 -12.35
C GLN A 218 -18.35 -3.47 -10.88
N ILE A 219 -19.59 -3.18 -10.52
CA ILE A 219 -20.08 -3.24 -9.15
C ILE A 219 -20.79 -4.57 -8.92
N GLU A 220 -20.24 -5.40 -8.03
CA GLU A 220 -20.95 -6.55 -7.46
C GLU A 220 -21.55 -6.10 -6.14
N GLU A 221 -22.88 -5.90 -6.13
CA GLU A 221 -23.61 -5.50 -4.94
C GLU A 221 -23.57 -6.60 -3.88
N HIS A 222 -23.07 -6.26 -2.70
CA HIS A 222 -23.05 -7.17 -1.55
C HIS A 222 -23.37 -6.39 -0.28
N ALA A 223 -24.30 -6.89 0.52
CA ALA A 223 -24.63 -6.36 1.83
C ALA A 223 -24.10 -7.31 2.91
N ASP A 224 -23.31 -6.81 3.84
CA ASP A 224 -22.81 -7.58 4.97
C ASP A 224 -23.95 -7.79 5.99
N ALA A 225 -24.48 -9.00 6.06
CA ALA A 225 -25.54 -9.34 6.99
C ALA A 225 -25.14 -9.17 8.48
N ASN A 226 -23.85 -9.15 8.78
CA ASN A 226 -23.31 -9.00 10.13
C ASN A 226 -22.80 -7.57 10.40
N ASP A 227 -23.20 -6.59 9.58
CA ASP A 227 -22.75 -5.22 9.79
C ASP A 227 -23.30 -4.60 11.07
N SER A 228 -22.43 -4.36 12.06
CA SER A 228 -22.80 -3.85 13.37
C SER A 228 -23.35 -2.41 13.38
N TYR A 229 -23.13 -1.65 12.31
CA TYR A 229 -23.65 -0.29 12.14
C TYR A 229 -24.98 -0.23 11.40
N GLY A 230 -25.47 -1.36 10.87
CA GLY A 230 -26.72 -1.42 10.10
C GLY A 230 -26.67 -0.62 8.79
N ARG A 231 -25.49 -0.49 8.17
CA ARG A 231 -25.32 0.20 6.90
C ARG A 231 -26.04 -0.57 5.79
N ARG A 232 -26.65 0.16 4.88
CA ARG A 232 -27.39 -0.40 3.75
C ARG A 232 -26.83 0.14 2.45
N LEU A 233 -26.90 -0.65 1.39
CA LEU A 233 -26.56 -0.18 0.04
C LEU A 233 -27.42 1.04 -0.30
N GLY A 234 -26.84 1.98 -1.07
CA GLY A 234 -27.44 3.26 -1.38
C GLY A 234 -27.21 4.37 -0.33
N MET A 235 -26.75 4.02 0.89
CA MET A 235 -26.43 5.03 1.89
C MET A 235 -25.19 5.84 1.47
N ARG A 236 -25.23 7.16 1.74
CA ARG A 236 -24.07 8.01 1.62
C ARG A 236 -23.13 7.79 2.81
N VAL A 237 -21.91 7.36 2.54
CA VAL A 237 -20.89 7.06 3.56
C VAL A 237 -19.60 7.81 3.29
N GLN A 238 -18.79 7.95 4.34
CA GLN A 238 -17.40 8.38 4.24
C GLN A 238 -16.48 7.24 4.67
N VAL A 239 -15.41 7.02 3.91
CA VAL A 239 -14.37 6.04 4.17
C VAL A 239 -13.07 6.78 4.48
N THR A 240 -12.48 6.52 5.63
CA THR A 240 -11.31 7.24 6.14
C THR A 240 -10.24 6.26 6.61
N PRO A 241 -8.96 6.38 6.21
CA PRO A 241 -7.88 5.62 6.82
C PRO A 241 -7.79 5.89 8.32
N ASP A 242 -7.48 4.87 9.13
CA ASP A 242 -7.37 5.01 10.59
C ASP A 242 -5.98 5.47 11.07
N ASP A 243 -4.97 5.49 10.16
CA ASP A 243 -3.58 5.86 10.46
C ASP A 243 -3.24 7.31 10.07
N SER A 244 -2.86 7.54 8.83
CA SER A 244 -2.44 8.85 8.29
C SER A 244 -3.15 9.14 6.96
N GLY A 245 -3.13 10.41 6.53
CA GLY A 245 -3.89 10.83 5.35
C GLY A 245 -5.38 10.64 5.55
N ARG A 246 -5.89 11.13 6.69
CA ARG A 246 -7.25 10.90 7.18
C ARG A 246 -8.30 11.76 6.49
N ASP A 247 -8.05 12.11 5.23
CA ASP A 247 -9.03 12.80 4.40
C ASP A 247 -10.17 11.83 4.05
N PRO A 248 -11.43 12.11 4.41
CA PRO A 248 -12.53 11.20 4.15
C PRO A 248 -12.89 11.18 2.66
N VAL A 249 -13.10 9.99 2.12
CA VAL A 249 -13.67 9.82 0.78
C VAL A 249 -15.15 9.54 0.89
N VAL A 250 -15.96 10.38 0.28
CA VAL A 250 -17.43 10.30 0.36
C VAL A 250 -18.00 9.73 -0.93
N GLY A 251 -18.97 8.79 -0.78
CA GLY A 251 -19.69 8.20 -1.90
C GLY A 251 -20.92 7.42 -1.45
N GLU A 252 -21.63 6.89 -2.42
CA GLU A 252 -22.74 5.97 -2.21
C GLU A 252 -22.19 4.56 -1.95
N LEU A 253 -22.60 3.92 -0.86
CA LEU A 253 -22.23 2.55 -0.53
C LEU A 253 -22.89 1.59 -1.53
N VAL A 254 -22.09 0.91 -2.34
CA VAL A 254 -22.59 -0.03 -3.36
C VAL A 254 -22.19 -1.47 -3.09
N SER A 255 -21.17 -1.71 -2.26
CA SER A 255 -20.84 -3.06 -1.79
C SER A 255 -20.16 -3.00 -0.42
N LEU A 256 -20.51 -3.95 0.45
CA LEU A 256 -19.92 -4.11 1.77
C LEU A 256 -19.77 -5.60 2.09
N THR A 257 -18.54 -6.05 2.21
CA THR A 257 -18.17 -7.41 2.61
C THR A 257 -17.38 -7.41 3.91
N THR A 258 -17.00 -8.56 4.44
CA THR A 258 -16.06 -8.66 5.58
C THR A 258 -14.72 -8.00 5.29
N TYR A 259 -14.30 -7.96 4.03
CA TYR A 259 -12.94 -7.56 3.67
C TYR A 259 -12.85 -6.23 2.92
N GLU A 260 -13.95 -5.78 2.33
CA GLU A 260 -13.96 -4.69 1.37
C GLU A 260 -15.20 -3.82 1.54
N VAL A 261 -15.04 -2.53 1.30
CA VAL A 261 -16.10 -1.56 1.10
C VAL A 261 -15.91 -0.89 -0.26
N VAL A 262 -16.99 -0.80 -1.03
CA VAL A 262 -17.00 -0.14 -2.33
C VAL A 262 -17.98 1.01 -2.29
N ILE A 263 -17.52 2.19 -2.69
CA ILE A 263 -18.35 3.38 -2.82
C ILE A 263 -18.36 3.87 -4.26
N LYS A 264 -19.53 4.22 -4.76
CA LYS A 264 -19.71 4.85 -6.07
C LYS A 264 -19.58 6.36 -5.93
N ARG A 265 -18.91 6.98 -6.87
CA ARG A 265 -18.72 8.42 -6.98
C ARG A 265 -18.85 8.87 -8.44
N SER A 266 -19.23 10.11 -8.65
CA SER A 266 -19.21 10.76 -9.96
C SER A 266 -18.29 11.98 -9.91
N ASP A 267 -17.49 12.16 -10.96
CA ASP A 267 -16.63 13.33 -11.13
C ASP A 267 -16.66 13.78 -12.61
N PRO A 268 -16.69 15.08 -12.91
CA PRO A 268 -16.78 15.58 -14.29
C PRO A 268 -15.65 15.12 -15.22
N GLN A 269 -14.46 14.82 -14.66
CA GLN A 269 -13.29 14.41 -15.44
C GLN A 269 -13.34 12.93 -15.82
N VAL A 270 -13.90 12.07 -14.95
CA VAL A 270 -13.83 10.61 -15.09
C VAL A 270 -15.20 9.94 -15.18
N GLY A 271 -16.30 10.67 -14.98
CA GLY A 271 -17.63 10.06 -14.91
C GLY A 271 -17.85 9.29 -13.61
N ASP A 272 -18.61 8.20 -13.68
CA ASP A 272 -18.86 7.32 -12.54
C ASP A 272 -17.68 6.39 -12.32
N VAL A 273 -17.19 6.32 -11.07
CA VAL A 273 -16.14 5.40 -10.63
C VAL A 273 -16.57 4.64 -9.37
N ALA A 274 -16.14 3.40 -9.25
CA ALA A 274 -16.20 2.63 -8.03
C ALA A 274 -14.85 2.71 -7.32
N VAL A 275 -14.86 3.18 -6.07
CA VAL A 275 -13.63 3.27 -5.27
C VAL A 275 -13.69 2.20 -4.19
N HIS A 276 -12.71 1.32 -4.24
CA HIS A 276 -12.59 0.13 -3.43
C HIS A 276 -11.58 0.35 -2.30
N PHE A 277 -11.97 0.04 -1.06
CA PHE A 277 -11.11 0.12 0.12
C PHE A 277 -11.17 -1.17 0.92
N PRO A 278 -10.08 -1.57 1.60
CA PRO A 278 -10.16 -2.68 2.55
C PRO A 278 -10.97 -2.25 3.78
N ARG A 279 -11.56 -3.22 4.49
CA ARG A 279 -12.24 -2.98 5.78
C ARG A 279 -11.21 -2.79 6.90
N ALA A 280 -10.17 -3.61 6.91
CA ALA A 280 -9.11 -3.49 7.91
C ALA A 280 -8.26 -2.24 7.67
N GLY A 281 -8.12 -1.39 8.68
CA GLY A 281 -7.37 -0.14 8.58
C GLY A 281 -8.18 1.06 8.08
N PHE A 282 -9.51 0.91 7.93
CA PHE A 282 -10.40 1.98 7.48
C PHE A 282 -11.65 2.10 8.35
N ILE A 283 -12.05 3.32 8.60
CA ILE A 283 -13.27 3.68 9.33
C ILE A 283 -14.33 4.06 8.31
N ILE A 284 -15.50 3.45 8.42
CA ILE A 284 -16.63 3.71 7.53
C ILE A 284 -17.78 4.27 8.37
N GLN A 285 -18.19 5.49 8.08
CA GLN A 285 -19.24 6.20 8.82
C GLN A 285 -20.28 6.75 7.85
N PRO A 286 -21.54 6.99 8.30
CA PRO A 286 -22.48 7.78 7.53
C PRO A 286 -21.84 9.14 7.20
N ALA A 287 -22.00 9.59 5.96
CA ALA A 287 -21.56 10.93 5.58
C ALA A 287 -22.57 11.97 6.06
N PRO A 288 -22.13 13.20 6.41
CA PRO A 288 -23.02 14.30 6.78
C PRO A 288 -23.93 14.72 5.63
#